data_7fdd82c4108b5abc25bf7d3620aef11e
#
_entry.id   7fdd82c4108b5abc25bf7d3620aef11e
#
_cell.length_a   1.000
_cell.length_b   1.000
_cell.length_c   1.000
_cell.angle_alpha   90.00
_cell.angle_beta   90.00
_cell.angle_gamma   90.00
#
_symmetry.space_group_name_H-M   'P 1'
#
loop_
_entity.id
_entity.type
_entity.pdbx_description
1 polymer ?
#
loop_
_entity_poly.entity_id
_entity_poly.type
_entity_poly.pdbx_seq_one_letter_code
_entity_poly.pdbx_strand_id
1 'polypeptide(L)'
;MSTGNQTGNLRIALAQVNPTVGDIDGNCDLIVTQAALAHKAGAQLLVFPEMVLTGYPVEDLALRQSFRNASRIAISELAKRVANSGFGQLVMVVGYLDQIDGAVDKLGQPVGAPQNAVAVIHNGEIKARYIKHHLPNYGVFDEFRNFVPGEKSVVVRINGVDVGLAICEDIWQNRGPVAELAKRQVGLVVVPNGSPYERNK
;
A
#
# COMPACT_ATOMS: atom_id res chain seq x y z
N MET A 1 -29.63 -22.23 12.15
CA MET A 1 -29.35 -22.06 10.73
C MET A 1 -27.82 -21.97 10.61
N SER A 2 -27.20 -22.99 10.06
CA SER A 2 -25.73 -23.09 9.90
C SER A 2 -25.29 -22.07 8.84
N THR A 3 -24.59 -21.02 9.25
CA THR A 3 -23.84 -20.16 8.32
C THR A 3 -22.64 -20.96 7.84
N GLY A 4 -22.82 -21.61 6.70
CA GLY A 4 -21.73 -22.32 6.04
C GLY A 4 -20.57 -21.36 5.81
N ASN A 5 -19.43 -21.67 6.41
CA ASN A 5 -18.15 -21.05 6.14
C ASN A 5 -17.84 -21.32 4.67
N GLN A 6 -18.18 -20.41 3.77
CA GLN A 6 -17.67 -20.47 2.41
C GLN A 6 -16.15 -20.22 2.51
N THR A 7 -15.37 -21.27 2.45
CA THR A 7 -13.92 -21.17 2.26
C THR A 7 -13.68 -20.62 0.86
N GLY A 8 -13.59 -19.30 0.77
CA GLY A 8 -13.28 -18.61 -0.48
C GLY A 8 -11.84 -18.95 -0.90
N ASN A 9 -11.66 -19.45 -2.12
CA ASN A 9 -10.34 -19.56 -2.72
C ASN A 9 -9.95 -18.22 -3.31
N LEU A 10 -8.82 -17.67 -2.90
CA LEU A 10 -8.27 -16.41 -3.42
C LEU A 10 -6.93 -16.67 -4.10
N ARG A 11 -6.86 -16.44 -5.43
CA ARG A 11 -5.60 -16.51 -6.17
C ARG A 11 -4.91 -15.16 -6.07
N ILE A 12 -3.71 -15.16 -5.48
CA ILE A 12 -2.93 -13.95 -5.21
C ILE A 12 -1.70 -13.94 -6.09
N ALA A 13 -1.39 -12.79 -6.69
CA ALA A 13 -0.11 -12.48 -7.32
C ALA A 13 0.67 -11.52 -6.43
N LEU A 14 1.95 -11.79 -6.25
CA LEU A 14 2.89 -10.91 -5.57
C LEU A 14 3.84 -10.34 -6.62
N ALA A 15 3.75 -9.03 -6.89
CA ALA A 15 4.63 -8.35 -7.82
C ALA A 15 5.94 -7.98 -7.14
N GLN A 16 6.97 -8.78 -7.34
CA GLN A 16 8.33 -8.45 -6.90
C GLN A 16 9.01 -7.63 -7.98
N VAL A 17 8.97 -6.31 -7.83
CA VAL A 17 9.44 -5.34 -8.81
C VAL A 17 10.43 -4.36 -8.16
N ASN A 18 11.23 -3.69 -8.98
CA ASN A 18 12.18 -2.68 -8.56
C ASN A 18 11.76 -1.30 -9.11
N PRO A 19 10.93 -0.54 -8.36
CA PRO A 19 10.52 0.79 -8.77
C PRO A 19 11.68 1.78 -8.67
N THR A 20 11.68 2.79 -9.55
CA THR A 20 12.67 3.87 -9.52
C THR A 20 12.16 5.01 -8.65
N VAL A 21 12.97 5.46 -7.69
CA VAL A 21 12.62 6.59 -6.80
C VAL A 21 12.43 7.86 -7.64
N GLY A 22 11.26 8.49 -7.46
CA GLY A 22 10.90 9.74 -8.14
C GLY A 22 10.30 9.58 -9.54
N ASP A 23 10.41 8.43 -10.17
CA ASP A 23 9.86 8.16 -11.50
C ASP A 23 8.41 7.63 -11.40
N ILE A 24 7.47 8.52 -11.08
CA ILE A 24 6.07 8.15 -10.90
C ILE A 24 5.48 7.57 -12.19
N ASP A 25 5.79 8.14 -13.34
CA ASP A 25 5.24 7.71 -14.63
C ASP A 25 5.76 6.31 -15.03
N GLY A 26 7.06 6.08 -14.94
CA GLY A 26 7.67 4.78 -15.21
C GLY A 26 7.19 3.70 -14.22
N ASN A 27 7.00 4.06 -12.95
CA ASN A 27 6.44 3.14 -11.96
C ASN A 27 4.95 2.83 -12.24
N CYS A 28 4.16 3.79 -12.73
CA CYS A 28 2.80 3.51 -13.23
C CYS A 28 2.80 2.50 -14.38
N ASP A 29 3.69 2.64 -15.35
CA ASP A 29 3.84 1.72 -16.47
C ASP A 29 4.24 0.31 -16.00
N LEU A 30 5.16 0.24 -15.05
CA LEU A 30 5.57 -1.00 -14.38
C LEU A 30 4.35 -1.69 -13.72
N ILE A 31 3.55 -0.93 -12.95
CA ILE A 31 2.37 -1.44 -12.26
C ILE A 31 1.32 -1.98 -13.26
N VAL A 32 1.03 -1.24 -14.33
CA VAL A 32 0.08 -1.69 -15.36
C VAL A 32 0.57 -2.96 -16.06
N THR A 33 1.87 -3.05 -16.34
CA THR A 33 2.49 -4.27 -16.92
C THR A 33 2.29 -5.48 -16.00
N GLN A 34 2.52 -5.33 -14.70
CA GLN A 34 2.30 -6.41 -13.73
C GLN A 34 0.81 -6.75 -13.58
N ALA A 35 -0.07 -5.76 -13.65
CA ALA A 35 -1.52 -6.00 -13.63
C ALA A 35 -1.97 -6.87 -14.81
N ALA A 36 -1.45 -6.63 -16.01
CA ALA A 36 -1.73 -7.45 -17.18
C ALA A 36 -1.25 -8.91 -17.00
N LEU A 37 -0.05 -9.11 -16.44
CA LEU A 37 0.48 -10.45 -16.16
C LEU A 37 -0.34 -11.18 -15.09
N ALA A 38 -0.70 -10.50 -14.01
CA ALA A 38 -1.52 -11.06 -12.94
C ALA A 38 -2.93 -11.42 -13.43
N HIS A 39 -3.55 -10.55 -14.22
CA HIS A 39 -4.84 -10.79 -14.84
C HIS A 39 -4.80 -12.03 -15.76
N LYS A 40 -3.78 -12.13 -16.62
CA LYS A 40 -3.57 -13.31 -17.48
C LYS A 40 -3.38 -14.60 -16.68
N ALA A 41 -2.76 -14.54 -15.51
CA ALA A 41 -2.58 -15.67 -14.60
C ALA A 41 -3.87 -16.00 -13.79
N GLY A 42 -4.94 -15.23 -13.96
CA GLY A 42 -6.21 -15.40 -13.27
C GLY A 42 -6.14 -14.99 -11.79
N ALA A 43 -5.23 -14.09 -11.42
CA ALA A 43 -5.17 -13.54 -10.06
C ALA A 43 -6.41 -12.68 -9.77
N GLN A 44 -6.85 -12.72 -8.53
CA GLN A 44 -7.97 -11.95 -8.01
C GLN A 44 -7.50 -10.81 -7.11
N LEU A 45 -6.30 -10.97 -6.54
CA LEU A 45 -5.60 -9.97 -5.76
C LEU A 45 -4.16 -9.86 -6.27
N LEU A 46 -3.68 -8.64 -6.50
CA LEU A 46 -2.31 -8.32 -6.84
C LEU A 46 -1.73 -7.38 -5.78
N VAL A 47 -0.62 -7.77 -5.17
CA VAL A 47 0.03 -6.98 -4.12
C VAL A 47 1.40 -6.50 -4.62
N PHE A 48 1.65 -5.21 -4.46
CA PHE A 48 2.90 -4.55 -4.81
C PHE A 48 3.75 -4.24 -3.57
N PRO A 49 5.04 -3.94 -3.74
CA PRO A 49 5.90 -3.46 -2.66
C PRO A 49 5.41 -2.14 -2.02
N GLU A 50 5.92 -1.88 -0.84
CA GLU A 50 5.80 -0.60 -0.14
C GLU A 50 6.25 0.54 -1.06
N MET A 51 5.43 1.61 -1.16
CA MET A 51 5.69 2.82 -1.96
C MET A 51 6.09 2.56 -3.42
N VAL A 52 5.58 1.49 -4.04
CA VAL A 52 5.93 1.12 -5.42
C VAL A 52 5.70 2.25 -6.43
N LEU A 53 4.69 3.10 -6.20
CA LEU A 53 4.37 4.21 -7.10
C LEU A 53 5.43 5.30 -7.14
N THR A 54 6.06 5.56 -6.00
CA THR A 54 7.06 6.64 -5.83
C THR A 54 8.49 6.13 -5.76
N GLY A 55 8.66 4.82 -5.59
CA GLY A 55 9.90 4.21 -5.14
C GLY A 55 10.13 4.40 -3.64
N TYR A 56 11.01 3.59 -3.04
CA TYR A 56 11.38 3.66 -1.62
C TYR A 56 12.89 3.47 -1.48
N PRO A 57 13.57 4.26 -0.62
CA PRO A 57 13.05 5.37 0.21
C PRO A 57 12.90 6.68 -0.57
N VAL A 58 11.85 7.44 -0.28
CA VAL A 58 11.59 8.75 -0.94
C VAL A 58 12.33 9.92 -0.31
N GLU A 59 12.86 9.74 0.89
CA GLU A 59 13.61 10.74 1.65
C GLU A 59 12.92 12.13 1.63
N ASP A 60 13.67 13.20 1.42
CA ASP A 60 13.17 14.57 1.39
C ASP A 60 12.13 14.86 0.29
N LEU A 61 11.96 13.98 -0.69
CA LEU A 61 10.88 14.11 -1.67
C LEU A 61 9.51 14.06 -0.98
N ALA A 62 9.36 13.31 0.11
CA ALA A 62 8.12 13.25 0.89
C ALA A 62 7.68 14.62 1.40
N LEU A 63 8.63 15.51 1.71
CA LEU A 63 8.36 16.86 2.25
C LEU A 63 7.98 17.86 1.14
N ARG A 64 8.14 17.51 -0.14
CA ARG A 64 7.79 18.38 -1.27
C ARG A 64 6.32 18.28 -1.61
N GLN A 65 5.56 19.34 -1.47
CA GLN A 65 4.12 19.37 -1.77
C GLN A 65 3.81 18.93 -3.20
N SER A 66 4.61 19.38 -4.18
CA SER A 66 4.43 19.00 -5.59
C SER A 66 4.55 17.50 -5.80
N PHE A 67 5.49 16.83 -5.12
CA PHE A 67 5.70 15.40 -5.22
C PHE A 67 4.56 14.61 -4.55
N ARG A 68 4.10 15.03 -3.38
CA ARG A 68 2.92 14.43 -2.73
C ARG A 68 1.67 14.55 -3.60
N ASN A 69 1.44 15.74 -4.17
CA ASN A 69 0.30 15.97 -5.07
C ASN A 69 0.40 15.10 -6.32
N ALA A 70 1.58 14.98 -6.94
CA ALA A 70 1.82 14.12 -8.10
C ALA A 70 1.50 12.65 -7.76
N SER A 71 1.96 12.14 -6.63
CA SER A 71 1.65 10.76 -6.19
C SER A 71 0.14 10.54 -6.01
N ARG A 72 -0.57 11.49 -5.38
CA ARG A 72 -2.02 11.39 -5.15
C ARG A 72 -2.85 11.47 -6.43
N ILE A 73 -2.43 12.26 -7.38
CA ILE A 73 -3.06 12.31 -8.72
C ILE A 73 -2.79 11.00 -9.44
N ALA A 74 -1.53 10.56 -9.47
CA ALA A 74 -1.11 9.36 -10.18
C ALA A 74 -1.82 8.09 -9.67
N ILE A 75 -2.00 7.90 -8.36
CA ILE A 75 -2.71 6.72 -7.84
C ILE A 75 -4.17 6.70 -8.29
N SER A 76 -4.82 7.87 -8.39
CA SER A 76 -6.21 7.98 -8.84
C SER A 76 -6.33 7.75 -10.36
N GLU A 77 -5.38 8.24 -11.14
CA GLU A 77 -5.31 8.01 -12.59
C GLU A 77 -4.93 6.57 -12.92
N LEU A 78 -4.02 5.98 -12.16
CA LEU A 78 -3.64 4.57 -12.28
C LEU A 78 -4.86 3.65 -12.09
N ALA A 79 -5.72 3.93 -11.11
CA ALA A 79 -6.94 3.17 -10.88
C ALA A 79 -7.83 3.15 -12.15
N LYS A 80 -8.06 4.31 -12.76
CA LYS A 80 -8.83 4.45 -13.99
C LYS A 80 -8.14 3.76 -15.17
N ARG A 81 -6.82 3.94 -15.30
CA ARG A 81 -6.01 3.34 -16.37
C ARG A 81 -6.09 1.82 -16.36
N VAL A 82 -5.96 1.20 -15.18
CA VAL A 82 -6.07 -0.27 -15.02
C VAL A 82 -7.46 -0.77 -15.43
N ALA A 83 -8.52 -0.08 -15.03
CA ALA A 83 -9.88 -0.44 -15.41
C ALA A 83 -10.10 -0.31 -16.93
N ASN A 84 -9.67 0.80 -17.54
CA ASN A 84 -9.76 1.06 -18.97
C ASN A 84 -8.94 0.07 -19.81
N SER A 85 -7.89 -0.52 -19.24
CA SER A 85 -7.09 -1.58 -19.87
C SER A 85 -7.73 -2.98 -19.76
N GLY A 86 -8.93 -3.09 -19.18
CA GLY A 86 -9.67 -4.35 -19.05
C GLY A 86 -9.36 -5.13 -17.78
N PHE A 87 -8.58 -4.59 -16.84
CA PHE A 87 -8.16 -5.28 -15.62
C PHE A 87 -8.93 -4.81 -14.37
N GLY A 88 -10.05 -4.11 -14.54
CA GLY A 88 -10.79 -3.50 -13.43
C GLY A 88 -11.26 -4.48 -12.35
N GLN A 89 -11.51 -5.74 -12.70
CA GLN A 89 -11.92 -6.77 -11.73
C GLN A 89 -10.77 -7.27 -10.82
N LEU A 90 -9.52 -7.03 -11.20
CA LEU A 90 -8.35 -7.35 -10.38
C LEU A 90 -8.29 -6.37 -9.21
N VAL A 91 -8.34 -6.89 -7.98
CA VAL A 91 -8.10 -6.07 -6.79
C VAL A 91 -6.60 -5.85 -6.66
N MET A 92 -6.15 -4.61 -6.52
CA MET A 92 -4.73 -4.29 -6.38
C MET A 92 -4.46 -3.56 -5.08
N VAL A 93 -3.38 -3.94 -4.40
CA VAL A 93 -2.83 -3.23 -3.24
C VAL A 93 -1.54 -2.55 -3.68
N VAL A 94 -1.57 -1.21 -3.75
CA VAL A 94 -0.49 -0.40 -4.34
C VAL A 94 0.05 0.58 -3.30
N GLY A 95 1.35 0.50 -2.99
CA GLY A 95 2.04 1.43 -2.12
C GLY A 95 2.27 2.79 -2.78
N TYR A 96 2.00 3.88 -2.07
CA TYR A 96 2.15 5.25 -2.59
C TYR A 96 2.38 6.26 -1.46
N LEU A 97 2.79 7.46 -1.83
CA LEU A 97 2.92 8.60 -0.92
C LEU A 97 1.60 9.36 -0.84
N ASP A 98 0.99 9.40 0.35
CA ASP A 98 -0.20 10.20 0.65
C ASP A 98 0.13 11.38 1.56
N GLN A 99 -0.87 12.12 1.98
CA GLN A 99 -0.80 13.16 3.00
C GLN A 99 -2.14 13.32 3.71
N ILE A 100 -2.13 13.91 4.89
CA ILE A 100 -3.37 14.29 5.59
C ILE A 100 -4.01 15.48 4.85
N ASP A 101 -5.30 15.34 4.48
CA ASP A 101 -6.05 16.42 3.84
C ASP A 101 -6.24 17.59 4.80
N GLY A 102 -5.96 18.81 4.30
CA GLY A 102 -6.11 20.02 5.10
C GLY A 102 -5.17 20.12 6.30
N ALA A 103 -4.06 19.35 6.29
CA ALA A 103 -3.08 19.40 7.38
C ALA A 103 -2.54 20.82 7.56
N VAL A 104 -2.56 21.28 8.80
CA VAL A 104 -1.84 22.49 9.23
C VAL A 104 -0.50 22.03 9.79
N ASP A 105 0.57 22.71 9.39
CA ASP A 105 1.91 22.40 9.89
C ASP A 105 1.95 22.52 11.42
N LYS A 106 2.44 21.46 12.07
CA LYS A 106 2.57 21.38 13.52
C LYS A 106 4.03 21.20 13.89
N LEU A 107 4.44 21.86 14.97
CA LEU A 107 5.76 21.67 15.53
C LEU A 107 6.00 20.18 15.87
N GLY A 108 7.12 19.64 15.45
CA GLY A 108 7.48 18.23 15.67
C GLY A 108 6.83 17.23 14.69
N GLN A 109 6.15 17.70 13.65
CA GLN A 109 5.65 16.87 12.56
C GLN A 109 6.28 17.26 11.22
N PRO A 110 6.41 16.33 10.28
CA PRO A 110 6.86 16.62 8.91
C PRO A 110 5.92 17.62 8.23
N VAL A 111 6.50 18.57 7.49
CA VAL A 111 5.74 19.61 6.78
C VAL A 111 4.78 18.99 5.77
N GLY A 112 3.50 19.41 5.83
CA GLY A 112 2.44 18.91 4.98
C GLY A 112 1.95 17.50 5.33
N ALA A 113 2.35 16.98 6.48
CA ALA A 113 1.92 15.68 7.05
C ALA A 113 1.90 14.52 6.02
N PRO A 114 3.04 14.19 5.39
CA PRO A 114 3.12 13.06 4.45
C PRO A 114 2.83 11.74 5.14
N GLN A 115 2.31 10.78 4.38
CA GLN A 115 1.95 9.46 4.88
C GLN A 115 2.45 8.36 3.94
N ASN A 116 3.09 7.34 4.49
CA ASN A 116 3.36 6.09 3.80
C ASN A 116 2.06 5.27 3.76
N ALA A 117 1.54 5.02 2.58
CA ALA A 117 0.20 4.49 2.41
C ALA A 117 0.11 3.34 1.40
N VAL A 118 -0.93 2.54 1.51
CA VAL A 118 -1.39 1.66 0.45
C VAL A 118 -2.83 2.01 0.05
N ALA A 119 -3.09 1.97 -1.25
CA ALA A 119 -4.42 2.05 -1.83
C ALA A 119 -4.90 0.67 -2.25
N VAL A 120 -6.14 0.33 -1.94
CA VAL A 120 -6.84 -0.80 -2.53
C VAL A 120 -7.63 -0.31 -3.74
N ILE A 121 -7.22 -0.74 -4.91
CA ILE A 121 -7.81 -0.33 -6.19
C ILE A 121 -8.70 -1.45 -6.72
N HIS A 122 -9.92 -1.10 -7.15
CA HIS A 122 -10.84 -2.02 -7.82
C HIS A 122 -11.84 -1.21 -8.67
N ASN A 123 -12.12 -1.70 -9.88
CA ASN A 123 -13.09 -1.07 -10.82
C ASN A 123 -12.84 0.42 -11.07
N GLY A 124 -11.59 0.80 -11.24
CA GLY A 124 -11.22 2.18 -11.57
C GLY A 124 -11.23 3.15 -10.39
N GLU A 125 -11.42 2.67 -9.17
CA GLU A 125 -11.55 3.49 -7.98
C GLU A 125 -10.65 2.99 -6.84
N ILE A 126 -10.29 3.90 -5.94
CA ILE A 126 -9.67 3.58 -4.66
C ILE A 126 -10.78 3.23 -3.67
N LYS A 127 -10.89 1.94 -3.30
CA LYS A 127 -11.94 1.42 -2.41
C LYS A 127 -11.58 1.53 -0.93
N ALA A 128 -10.28 1.50 -0.61
CA ALA A 128 -9.78 1.67 0.75
C ALA A 128 -8.36 2.24 0.72
N ARG A 129 -7.97 2.85 1.84
CA ARG A 129 -6.60 3.31 2.11
C ARG A 129 -6.19 2.83 3.49
N TYR A 130 -4.94 2.37 3.60
CA TYR A 130 -4.31 2.09 4.87
C TYR A 130 -3.03 2.92 4.97
N ILE A 131 -2.80 3.52 6.13
CA ILE A 131 -1.63 4.34 6.42
C ILE A 131 -0.76 3.59 7.41
N LYS A 132 0.53 3.47 7.12
CA LYS A 132 1.52 2.83 7.99
C LYS A 132 1.46 3.41 9.40
N HIS A 133 1.39 2.52 10.39
CA HIS A 133 1.29 2.90 11.80
C HIS A 133 2.66 2.98 12.47
N HIS A 134 3.47 1.93 12.31
CA HIS A 134 4.80 1.88 12.89
C HIS A 134 5.83 2.41 11.90
N LEU A 135 6.48 3.50 12.27
CA LEU A 135 7.48 4.18 11.45
C LEU A 135 8.87 3.80 11.98
N PRO A 136 9.67 2.99 11.25
CA PRO A 136 11.00 2.62 11.71
C PRO A 136 11.94 3.83 11.67
N ASN A 137 12.79 3.95 12.70
CA ASN A 137 13.79 5.01 12.82
C ASN A 137 15.10 4.45 13.35
N TYR A 138 15.58 3.41 12.69
CA TYR A 138 16.82 2.69 13.03
C TYR A 138 17.50 2.15 11.76
N GLY A 139 18.80 1.91 11.82
CA GLY A 139 19.58 1.43 10.69
C GLY A 139 19.52 2.41 9.52
N VAL A 140 18.98 1.96 8.39
CA VAL A 140 18.80 2.78 7.17
C VAL A 140 17.46 3.51 7.12
N PHE A 141 16.59 3.32 8.11
CA PHE A 141 15.27 3.92 8.14
C PHE A 141 15.25 5.23 8.92
N ASP A 142 14.59 6.25 8.35
CA ASP A 142 14.38 7.57 8.97
C ASP A 142 12.95 8.05 8.68
N GLU A 143 11.97 7.21 9.06
CA GLU A 143 10.58 7.49 8.71
C GLU A 143 9.89 8.49 9.64
N PHE A 144 10.34 8.66 10.90
CA PHE A 144 9.77 9.69 11.79
C PHE A 144 9.96 11.10 11.26
N ARG A 145 11.06 11.35 10.56
CA ARG A 145 11.31 12.65 9.95
C ARG A 145 10.42 12.90 8.74
N ASN A 146 10.01 11.84 8.06
CA ASN A 146 9.39 11.92 6.74
C ASN A 146 7.88 11.69 6.77
N PHE A 147 7.31 10.99 7.76
CA PHE A 147 5.92 10.57 7.72
C PHE A 147 5.18 10.81 9.04
N VAL A 148 3.85 10.93 8.92
CA VAL A 148 2.92 10.90 10.04
C VAL A 148 2.25 9.53 10.09
N PRO A 149 2.20 8.86 11.26
CA PRO A 149 1.63 7.54 11.39
C PRO A 149 0.10 7.53 11.21
N GLY A 150 -0.42 6.41 10.70
CA GLY A 150 -1.86 6.12 10.71
C GLY A 150 -2.32 5.54 12.04
N GLU A 151 -3.61 5.63 12.32
CA GLU A 151 -4.19 5.15 13.59
C GLU A 151 -5.21 4.01 13.40
N LYS A 152 -5.60 3.71 12.15
CA LYS A 152 -6.71 2.81 11.87
C LYS A 152 -6.25 1.51 11.24
N SER A 153 -6.73 0.38 11.74
CA SER A 153 -6.66 -0.89 11.02
C SER A 153 -7.70 -0.95 9.90
N VAL A 154 -7.34 -1.56 8.78
CA VAL A 154 -8.21 -1.67 7.60
C VAL A 154 -8.35 -3.14 7.21
N VAL A 155 -9.59 -3.57 6.97
CA VAL A 155 -9.94 -4.89 6.44
C VAL A 155 -10.81 -4.69 5.20
N VAL A 156 -10.49 -5.40 4.13
CA VAL A 156 -11.29 -5.44 2.90
C VAL A 156 -11.75 -6.87 2.63
N ARG A 157 -12.97 -7.04 2.16
CA ARG A 157 -13.48 -8.36 1.77
C ARG A 157 -13.27 -8.59 0.29
N ILE A 158 -12.52 -9.65 -0.06
CA ILE A 158 -12.21 -10.02 -1.42
C ILE A 158 -12.63 -11.48 -1.62
N ASN A 159 -13.60 -11.73 -2.50
CA ASN A 159 -14.14 -13.07 -2.78
C ASN A 159 -14.46 -13.90 -1.52
N GLY A 160 -15.07 -13.26 -0.51
CA GLY A 160 -15.46 -13.91 0.74
C GLY A 160 -14.34 -14.03 1.78
N VAL A 161 -13.10 -13.62 1.45
CA VAL A 161 -11.97 -13.60 2.38
C VAL A 161 -11.80 -12.21 2.97
N ASP A 162 -11.72 -12.10 4.28
CA ASP A 162 -11.35 -10.87 4.98
C ASP A 162 -9.84 -10.70 4.95
N VAL A 163 -9.39 -9.66 4.25
CA VAL A 163 -7.98 -9.33 4.03
C VAL A 163 -7.62 -8.10 4.84
N GLY A 164 -6.74 -8.26 5.82
CA GLY A 164 -6.17 -7.18 6.60
C GLY A 164 -5.00 -6.54 5.89
N LEU A 165 -4.81 -5.22 6.09
CA LEU A 165 -3.70 -4.46 5.51
C LEU A 165 -2.71 -4.06 6.61
N ALA A 166 -1.42 -4.22 6.32
CA ALA A 166 -0.30 -3.74 7.11
C ALA A 166 0.82 -3.29 6.15
N ILE A 167 1.78 -2.51 6.62
CA ILE A 167 2.95 -2.11 5.83
C ILE A 167 4.21 -2.40 6.64
N CYS A 168 5.09 -3.24 6.10
CA CYS A 168 6.46 -3.49 6.55
C CYS A 168 6.60 -3.60 8.07
N GLU A 169 7.06 -2.55 8.76
CA GLU A 169 7.31 -2.50 10.21
C GLU A 169 6.10 -2.89 11.06
N ASP A 170 4.89 -2.72 10.54
CA ASP A 170 3.66 -3.01 11.29
C ASP A 170 3.57 -4.46 11.79
N ILE A 171 4.20 -5.42 11.10
CA ILE A 171 4.19 -6.84 11.51
C ILE A 171 5.25 -7.21 12.55
N TRP A 172 6.22 -6.33 12.79
CA TRP A 172 7.30 -6.61 13.75
C TRP A 172 7.00 -6.11 15.16
N GLN A 173 5.88 -5.40 15.33
CA GLN A 173 5.49 -4.81 16.61
C GLN A 173 4.33 -5.59 17.24
N ASN A 174 4.39 -5.79 18.56
CA ASN A 174 3.37 -6.55 19.31
C ASN A 174 2.04 -5.80 19.51
N ARG A 175 1.96 -4.54 19.10
CA ARG A 175 0.80 -3.65 19.25
C ARG A 175 0.44 -3.04 17.90
N GLY A 176 -0.64 -2.27 17.86
CA GLY A 176 -1.07 -1.55 16.67
C GLY A 176 -1.95 -2.39 15.73
N PRO A 177 -1.92 -2.12 14.41
CA PRO A 177 -2.92 -2.64 13.46
C PRO A 177 -2.94 -4.16 13.39
N VAL A 178 -1.79 -4.84 13.45
CA VAL A 178 -1.75 -6.31 13.36
C VAL A 178 -2.43 -6.97 14.56
N ALA A 179 -2.26 -6.43 15.77
CA ALA A 179 -2.97 -6.92 16.95
C ALA A 179 -4.50 -6.76 16.81
N GLU A 180 -4.95 -5.66 16.20
CA GLU A 180 -6.39 -5.44 15.92
C GLU A 180 -6.90 -6.37 14.81
N LEU A 181 -6.11 -6.65 13.77
CA LEU A 181 -6.45 -7.63 12.74
C LEU A 181 -6.58 -9.05 13.31
N ALA A 182 -5.70 -9.44 14.24
CA ALA A 182 -5.78 -10.72 14.94
C ALA A 182 -7.09 -10.86 15.75
N LYS A 183 -7.51 -9.82 16.45
CA LYS A 183 -8.82 -9.81 17.17
C LYS A 183 -10.01 -9.97 16.22
N ARG A 184 -9.90 -9.47 14.99
CA ARG A 184 -10.93 -9.58 13.94
C ARG A 184 -10.93 -10.92 13.23
N GLN A 185 -9.95 -11.80 13.50
CA GLN A 185 -9.80 -13.13 12.89
C GLN A 185 -9.83 -13.07 11.36
N VAL A 186 -9.09 -12.11 10.76
CA VAL A 186 -8.99 -12.01 9.30
C VAL A 186 -8.38 -13.27 8.69
N GLY A 187 -8.83 -13.64 7.49
CA GLY A 187 -8.35 -14.84 6.80
C GLY A 187 -6.98 -14.68 6.15
N LEU A 188 -6.55 -13.45 5.92
CA LEU A 188 -5.27 -13.11 5.28
C LEU A 188 -4.81 -11.74 5.77
N VAL A 189 -3.50 -11.55 5.90
CA VAL A 189 -2.88 -10.22 6.03
C VAL A 189 -1.93 -10.03 4.85
N VAL A 190 -2.07 -8.94 4.11
CA VAL A 190 -1.11 -8.53 3.08
C VAL A 190 -0.20 -7.42 3.63
N VAL A 191 1.10 -7.57 3.34
CA VAL A 191 2.14 -6.71 3.92
C VAL A 191 3.10 -6.26 2.82
N PRO A 192 2.82 -5.17 2.10
CA PRO A 192 3.82 -4.51 1.27
C PRO A 192 5.08 -4.15 2.06
N ASN A 193 6.24 -4.51 1.53
CA ASN A 193 7.53 -4.27 2.17
C ASN A 193 8.50 -3.55 1.23
N GLY A 194 9.35 -2.68 1.82
CA GLY A 194 10.51 -2.05 1.20
C GLY A 194 11.80 -2.38 1.97
N SER A 195 11.88 -3.58 2.55
CA SER A 195 13.04 -3.97 3.37
C SER A 195 14.33 -4.02 2.56
N PRO A 196 15.45 -3.48 3.09
CA PRO A 196 16.74 -3.56 2.43
C PRO A 196 17.28 -4.99 2.43
N TYR A 197 18.09 -5.30 1.41
CA TYR A 197 18.86 -6.53 1.42
C TYR A 197 19.99 -6.45 2.46
N GLU A 198 20.07 -7.45 3.30
CA GLU A 198 21.17 -7.66 4.23
C GLU A 198 21.72 -9.09 4.09
N ARG A 199 23.06 -9.21 4.08
CA ARG A 199 23.72 -10.50 3.78
C ARG A 199 23.37 -11.63 4.74
N ASN A 200 23.07 -11.31 5.99
CA ASN A 200 22.83 -12.30 7.07
C ASN A 200 21.47 -12.05 7.79
N LYS A 201 20.50 -11.53 7.08
CA LYS A 201 19.17 -11.27 7.64
C LYS A 201 18.36 -12.55 7.76
#